data_a6c96eeede6ba6dddad615cacab8241d
#
_entry.id   a6c96eeede6ba6dddad615cacab8241d
#
_cell.length_a   1.000
_cell.length_b   1.000
_cell.length_c   1.000
_cell.angle_alpha   90.00
_cell.angle_beta   90.00
_cell.angle_gamma   90.00
#
_symmetry.space_group_name_H-M   'P 1'
#
loop_
_entity.id
_entity.type
_entity.pdbx_description
1 polymer ?
#
loop_
_entity_poly.entity_id
_entity_poly.type
_entity_poly.pdbx_seq_one_letter_code
_entity_poly.pdbx_strand_id
1 'polypeptide(L)'
;MQKPLLPHWQSVKHLLRYLKNTIHCGLQIYRSSFSSIQAFSDADWAGSRDDRRSTGNYCNFLGKNLISWSCKKQATVVHSSTKAEYKALANAAAEVKWLHSLLTELGQPLPSSTVLWCDNIGATYLSANPVFHARTKHIEIDFHFVRDMVASKTLLVRFVSTDDQLADLLTKPLSSPQFVLFCSKLNVLPIPLDLRGSVKDILQLHPT
;
A
#
# COMPACT_ATOMS: atom_id res chain seq x y z
N MET A 1 6.64 4.49 -33.73
CA MET A 1 5.33 4.75 -33.05
C MET A 1 4.30 3.84 -33.68
N GLN A 2 3.59 3.06 -32.87
CA GLN A 2 2.44 2.27 -33.34
C GLN A 2 1.31 3.23 -33.73
N LYS A 3 0.51 2.86 -34.76
CA LYS A 3 -0.64 3.67 -35.16
C LYS A 3 -1.69 3.70 -34.05
N PRO A 4 -2.08 4.87 -33.53
CA PRO A 4 -3.11 4.96 -32.50
C PRO A 4 -4.47 4.53 -33.06
N LEU A 5 -5.15 3.65 -32.31
CA LEU A 5 -6.50 3.16 -32.63
C LEU A 5 -7.56 3.89 -31.79
N LEU A 6 -8.81 3.82 -32.21
CA LEU A 6 -9.94 4.43 -31.49
C LEU A 6 -10.04 4.00 -30.02
N PRO A 7 -9.83 2.70 -29.65
CA PRO A 7 -9.79 2.28 -28.25
C PRO A 7 -8.69 2.96 -27.43
N HIS A 8 -7.52 3.21 -28.02
CA HIS A 8 -6.44 3.92 -27.32
C HIS A 8 -6.86 5.36 -26.98
N TRP A 9 -7.54 6.04 -27.93
CA TRP A 9 -8.07 7.37 -27.70
C TRP A 9 -9.16 7.41 -26.62
N GLN A 10 -10.03 6.40 -26.58
CA GLN A 10 -11.03 6.26 -25.51
C GLN A 10 -10.37 6.09 -24.13
N SER A 11 -9.31 5.29 -24.04
CA SER A 11 -8.53 5.10 -22.82
C SER A 11 -7.87 6.41 -22.36
N VAL A 12 -7.28 7.18 -23.27
CA VAL A 12 -6.73 8.50 -22.97
C VAL A 12 -7.80 9.46 -22.44
N LYS A 13 -8.97 9.51 -23.08
CA LYS A 13 -10.10 10.34 -22.58
C LYS A 13 -10.55 9.91 -21.19
N HIS A 14 -10.56 8.61 -20.90
CA HIS A 14 -10.92 8.10 -19.58
C HIS A 14 -9.93 8.57 -18.52
N LEU A 15 -8.64 8.44 -18.81
CA LEU A 15 -7.57 8.92 -17.92
C LEU A 15 -7.66 10.44 -17.68
N LEU A 16 -7.87 11.23 -18.75
CA LEU A 16 -7.99 12.68 -18.63
C LEU A 16 -9.20 13.11 -17.79
N ARG A 17 -10.33 12.39 -17.88
CA ARG A 17 -11.49 12.64 -17.02
C ARG A 17 -11.17 12.35 -15.56
N TYR A 18 -10.48 11.25 -15.27
CA TYR A 18 -10.04 10.91 -13.94
C TYR A 18 -9.13 12.01 -13.37
N LEU A 19 -8.11 12.41 -14.11
CA LEU A 19 -7.20 13.49 -13.71
C LEU A 19 -7.92 14.81 -13.47
N LYS A 20 -8.85 15.19 -14.37
CA LYS A 20 -9.66 16.40 -14.19
C LYS A 20 -10.45 16.39 -12.89
N ASN A 21 -10.99 15.26 -12.49
CA ASN A 21 -11.81 15.13 -11.29
C ASN A 21 -10.96 15.02 -10.00
N THR A 22 -9.69 14.66 -10.11
CA THR A 22 -8.81 14.45 -8.95
C THR A 22 -7.69 15.50 -8.84
N ILE A 23 -7.61 16.46 -9.77
CA ILE A 23 -6.56 17.50 -9.78
C ILE A 23 -6.54 18.37 -8.51
N HIS A 24 -7.68 18.44 -7.82
CA HIS A 24 -7.83 19.20 -6.59
C HIS A 24 -7.65 18.33 -5.34
N CYS A 25 -7.39 17.04 -5.50
CA CYS A 25 -7.17 16.14 -4.38
C CYS A 25 -5.71 16.14 -3.97
N GLY A 26 -5.47 16.12 -2.68
CA GLY A 26 -4.13 16.00 -2.12
C GLY A 26 -4.12 15.17 -0.84
N LEU A 27 -2.95 14.66 -0.50
CA LEU A 27 -2.74 13.91 0.72
C LEU A 27 -2.58 14.89 1.90
N GLN A 28 -3.51 14.82 2.85
CA GLN A 28 -3.45 15.62 4.07
C GLN A 28 -2.67 14.87 5.15
N ILE A 29 -1.64 15.52 5.69
CA ILE A 29 -0.86 14.99 6.80
C ILE A 29 -1.30 15.69 8.09
N TYR A 30 -1.65 14.91 9.10
CA TYR A 30 -2.08 15.41 10.40
C TYR A 30 -0.98 15.22 11.44
N ARG A 31 -0.83 16.19 12.34
CA ARG A 31 -0.02 15.98 13.54
C ARG A 31 -0.64 14.83 14.36
N SER A 32 0.13 13.79 14.62
CA SER A 32 -0.31 12.63 15.39
C SER A 32 0.63 12.40 16.57
N SER A 33 0.03 12.09 17.73
CA SER A 33 0.77 11.66 18.92
C SER A 33 1.07 10.16 18.93
N PHE A 34 0.47 9.38 17.99
CA PHE A 34 0.63 7.93 17.91
C PHE A 34 1.69 7.56 16.89
N SER A 35 2.71 6.85 17.36
CA SER A 35 3.84 6.36 16.57
C SER A 35 3.75 4.84 16.36
N SER A 36 2.60 4.34 15.89
CA SER A 36 2.45 2.95 15.46
C SER A 36 2.40 2.88 13.94
N ILE A 37 3.09 1.90 13.35
CA ILE A 37 2.95 1.59 11.93
C ILE A 37 1.85 0.55 11.74
N GLN A 38 0.99 0.80 10.75
CA GLN A 38 0.07 -0.18 10.17
C GLN A 38 0.33 -0.28 8.68
N ALA A 39 0.32 -1.49 8.15
CA ALA A 39 0.53 -1.77 6.74
C ALA A 39 -0.65 -2.58 6.19
N PHE A 40 -0.98 -2.36 4.93
CA PHE A 40 -1.96 -3.14 4.17
C PHE A 40 -1.29 -3.65 2.92
N SER A 41 -1.46 -4.92 2.58
CA SER A 41 -0.92 -5.52 1.36
C SER A 41 -1.97 -6.32 0.62
N ASP A 42 -1.93 -6.24 -0.72
CA ASP A 42 -2.82 -6.96 -1.62
C ASP A 42 -2.08 -7.31 -2.92
N ALA A 43 -2.58 -8.29 -3.66
CA ALA A 43 -2.08 -8.65 -4.98
C ALA A 43 -3.20 -8.96 -5.97
N ASP A 44 -3.25 -8.22 -7.06
CA ASP A 44 -4.08 -8.57 -8.22
C ASP A 44 -3.44 -9.77 -8.95
N TRP A 45 -3.87 -10.99 -8.58
CA TRP A 45 -3.32 -12.22 -9.11
C TRP A 45 -3.60 -12.39 -10.60
N ALA A 46 -2.52 -12.55 -11.39
CA ALA A 46 -2.57 -12.76 -12.83
C ALA A 46 -3.37 -11.67 -13.60
N GLY A 47 -3.47 -10.46 -13.04
CA GLY A 47 -4.26 -9.37 -13.60
C GLY A 47 -3.74 -8.83 -14.93
N SER A 48 -2.44 -8.97 -15.21
CA SER A 48 -1.91 -8.62 -16.53
C SER A 48 -2.36 -9.61 -17.59
N ARG A 49 -3.10 -9.11 -18.59
CA ARG A 49 -3.62 -9.95 -19.70
C ARG A 49 -2.52 -10.42 -20.64
N ASP A 50 -1.44 -9.65 -20.79
CA ASP A 50 -0.38 -9.94 -21.75
C ASP A 50 0.58 -11.01 -21.27
N ASP A 51 0.98 -10.97 -20.01
CA ASP A 51 2.03 -11.85 -19.46
C ASP A 51 1.61 -12.58 -18.18
N ARG A 52 0.35 -12.43 -17.75
CA ARG A 52 -0.25 -13.09 -16.58
C ARG A 52 0.52 -12.87 -15.28
N ARG A 53 1.33 -11.82 -15.21
CA ARG A 53 1.97 -11.42 -13.95
C ARG A 53 0.96 -10.73 -13.04
N SER A 54 1.14 -10.96 -11.76
CA SER A 54 0.38 -10.29 -10.71
C SER A 54 0.94 -8.87 -10.45
N THR A 55 0.10 -7.99 -9.96
CA THR A 55 0.51 -6.69 -9.45
C THR A 55 0.39 -6.72 -7.94
N GLY A 56 1.50 -6.56 -7.22
CA GLY A 56 1.51 -6.45 -5.76
C GLY A 56 1.52 -4.99 -5.33
N ASN A 57 0.82 -4.71 -4.24
CA ASN A 57 0.71 -3.37 -3.70
C ASN A 57 0.78 -3.36 -2.18
N TYR A 58 1.08 -2.21 -1.62
CA TYR A 58 0.97 -1.95 -0.20
C TYR A 58 0.73 -0.46 0.10
N CYS A 59 0.17 -0.21 1.28
CA CYS A 59 0.02 1.10 1.89
C CYS A 59 0.51 1.04 3.34
N ASN A 60 1.42 1.93 3.73
CA ASN A 60 1.96 2.03 5.09
C ASN A 60 1.54 3.33 5.74
N PHE A 61 1.06 3.24 6.96
CA PHE A 61 0.59 4.35 7.77
C PHE A 61 1.44 4.52 9.02
N LEU A 62 1.76 5.75 9.36
CA LEU A 62 2.26 6.13 10.69
C LEU A 62 1.13 6.84 11.43
N GLY A 63 0.54 6.17 12.41
CA GLY A 63 -0.69 6.62 13.02
C GLY A 63 -1.82 6.72 11.99
N LYS A 64 -2.34 7.92 11.76
CA LYS A 64 -3.40 8.18 10.76
C LYS A 64 -2.89 8.53 9.37
N ASN A 65 -1.59 8.77 9.22
CA ASN A 65 -1.01 9.31 8.01
C ASN A 65 -0.51 8.21 7.09
N LEU A 66 -0.93 8.22 5.84
CA LEU A 66 -0.31 7.43 4.79
C LEU A 66 1.09 8.02 4.51
N ILE A 67 2.15 7.23 4.70
CA ILE A 67 3.55 7.68 4.57
C ILE A 67 4.30 7.01 3.44
N SER A 68 3.90 5.80 3.04
CA SER A 68 4.53 5.05 1.95
C SER A 68 3.51 4.16 1.26
N TRP A 69 3.62 4.03 -0.06
CA TRP A 69 2.80 3.11 -0.84
C TRP A 69 3.55 2.64 -2.09
N SER A 70 3.15 1.51 -2.61
CA SER A 70 3.69 0.98 -3.86
C SER A 70 2.63 0.16 -4.59
N CYS A 71 2.70 0.21 -5.91
CA CYS A 71 1.92 -0.65 -6.79
C CYS A 71 2.85 -1.07 -7.94
N LYS A 72 3.33 -2.33 -7.89
CA LYS A 72 4.32 -2.82 -8.86
C LYS A 72 3.96 -4.20 -9.38
N LYS A 73 4.17 -4.38 -10.68
CA LYS A 73 4.07 -5.68 -11.33
C LYS A 73 5.16 -6.61 -10.78
N GLN A 74 4.78 -7.82 -10.38
CA GLN A 74 5.72 -8.81 -9.89
C GLN A 74 6.63 -9.29 -11.02
N ALA A 75 7.91 -9.57 -10.70
CA ALA A 75 8.91 -9.95 -11.69
C ALA A 75 8.63 -11.33 -12.34
N THR A 76 7.94 -12.22 -11.62
CA THR A 76 7.67 -13.60 -12.06
C THR A 76 6.18 -13.91 -12.01
N VAL A 77 5.74 -14.81 -12.90
CA VAL A 77 4.39 -15.40 -12.85
C VAL A 77 4.32 -16.39 -11.69
N VAL A 78 3.26 -16.30 -10.89
CA VAL A 78 2.98 -17.25 -9.80
C VAL A 78 1.68 -18.00 -10.06
N HIS A 79 1.66 -19.30 -9.75
CA HIS A 79 0.55 -20.20 -10.07
C HIS A 79 -0.58 -20.22 -9.02
N SER A 80 -0.52 -19.34 -8.02
CA SER A 80 -1.49 -19.32 -6.93
C SER A 80 -1.68 -17.90 -6.42
N SER A 81 -2.92 -17.51 -6.16
CA SER A 81 -3.26 -16.23 -5.54
C SER A 81 -2.56 -16.07 -4.19
N THR A 82 -2.57 -17.08 -3.32
CA THR A 82 -1.88 -17.08 -2.03
C THR A 82 -0.39 -16.75 -2.15
N LYS A 83 0.30 -17.26 -3.20
CA LYS A 83 1.71 -16.93 -3.43
C LYS A 83 1.90 -15.51 -3.92
N ALA A 84 1.00 -14.99 -4.76
CA ALA A 84 1.04 -13.60 -5.20
C ALA A 84 0.85 -12.65 -4.02
N GLU A 85 -0.14 -12.95 -3.18
CA GLU A 85 -0.42 -12.24 -1.94
C GLU A 85 0.77 -12.28 -0.97
N TYR A 86 1.36 -13.46 -0.79
CA TYR A 86 2.51 -13.60 0.09
C TYR A 86 3.73 -12.79 -0.38
N LYS A 87 3.94 -12.68 -1.69
CA LYS A 87 4.98 -11.79 -2.26
C LYS A 87 4.69 -10.32 -1.99
N ALA A 88 3.44 -9.90 -2.13
CA ALA A 88 3.04 -8.52 -1.80
C ALA A 88 3.23 -8.24 -0.32
N LEU A 89 2.85 -9.19 0.55
CA LEU A 89 3.05 -9.14 1.99
C LEU A 89 4.53 -9.05 2.36
N ALA A 90 5.41 -9.82 1.72
CA ALA A 90 6.85 -9.77 1.96
C ALA A 90 7.46 -8.42 1.53
N ASN A 91 7.01 -7.85 0.41
CA ASN A 91 7.43 -6.52 -0.02
C ASN A 91 6.98 -5.43 0.98
N ALA A 92 5.75 -5.51 1.48
CA ALA A 92 5.25 -4.62 2.54
C ALA A 92 6.07 -4.77 3.83
N ALA A 93 6.40 -6.00 4.23
CA ALA A 93 7.22 -6.28 5.40
C ALA A 93 8.65 -5.71 5.26
N ALA A 94 9.23 -5.77 4.04
CA ALA A 94 10.54 -5.18 3.78
C ALA A 94 10.53 -3.66 3.93
N GLU A 95 9.49 -3.01 3.42
CA GLU A 95 9.30 -1.56 3.59
C GLU A 95 9.08 -1.19 5.06
N VAL A 96 8.26 -1.95 5.79
CA VAL A 96 8.07 -1.79 7.23
C VAL A 96 9.39 -1.88 7.98
N LYS A 97 10.23 -2.87 7.66
CA LYS A 97 11.54 -3.01 8.28
C LYS A 97 12.44 -1.79 8.02
N TRP A 98 12.43 -1.29 6.79
CA TRP A 98 13.16 -0.06 6.44
C TRP A 98 12.63 1.16 7.23
N LEU A 99 11.29 1.33 7.32
CA LEU A 99 10.67 2.41 8.10
C LEU A 99 11.05 2.34 9.59
N HIS A 100 11.11 1.14 10.18
CA HIS A 100 11.58 0.95 11.55
C HIS A 100 13.03 1.41 11.73
N SER A 101 13.93 1.04 10.79
CA SER A 101 15.32 1.48 10.83
C SER A 101 15.43 2.99 10.71
N LEU A 102 14.72 3.58 9.76
CA LEU A 102 14.71 5.03 9.56
C LEU A 102 14.21 5.79 10.80
N LEU A 103 13.09 5.36 11.39
CA LEU A 103 12.55 5.99 12.59
C LEU A 103 13.49 5.85 13.80
N THR A 104 14.19 4.71 13.90
CA THR A 104 15.20 4.50 14.95
C THR A 104 16.39 5.46 14.77
N GLU A 105 16.89 5.63 13.54
CA GLU A 105 17.96 6.60 13.22
C GLU A 105 17.55 8.05 13.51
N LEU A 106 16.27 8.37 13.31
CA LEU A 106 15.70 9.68 13.64
C LEU A 106 15.41 9.87 15.15
N GLY A 107 15.77 8.91 16.00
CA GLY A 107 15.54 8.99 17.44
C GLY A 107 14.07 8.80 17.84
N GLN A 108 13.24 8.21 16.98
CA GLN A 108 11.82 7.96 17.19
C GLN A 108 11.50 6.45 17.08
N PRO A 109 12.07 5.60 17.96
CA PRO A 109 11.81 4.17 17.89
C PRO A 109 10.33 3.87 18.17
N LEU A 110 9.80 2.90 17.46
CA LEU A 110 8.40 2.50 17.60
C LEU A 110 8.22 1.62 18.85
N PRO A 111 7.25 1.92 19.72
CA PRO A 111 7.05 1.19 20.98
C PRO A 111 6.32 -0.15 20.77
N SER A 112 5.72 -0.39 19.61
CA SER A 112 4.87 -1.55 19.36
C SER A 112 5.19 -2.25 18.04
N SER A 113 4.82 -3.53 17.95
CA SER A 113 4.85 -4.31 16.71
C SER A 113 4.01 -3.65 15.64
N THR A 114 4.47 -3.68 14.39
CA THR A 114 3.67 -3.25 13.24
C THR A 114 2.62 -4.31 12.92
N VAL A 115 1.39 -3.88 12.70
CA VAL A 115 0.32 -4.75 12.18
C VAL A 115 0.29 -4.65 10.66
N LEU A 116 0.41 -5.80 9.98
CA LEU A 116 0.28 -5.92 8.54
C LEU A 116 -1.00 -6.68 8.21
N TRP A 117 -1.91 -6.01 7.53
CA TRP A 117 -3.22 -6.51 7.15
C TRP A 117 -3.18 -7.12 5.75
N CYS A 118 -3.73 -8.33 5.61
CA CYS A 118 -3.84 -9.07 4.36
C CYS A 118 -5.23 -9.69 4.26
N ASP A 119 -5.88 -9.64 3.11
CA ASP A 119 -7.21 -10.22 2.89
C ASP A 119 -7.16 -11.68 2.38
N ASN A 120 -5.98 -12.27 2.33
CA ASN A 120 -5.79 -13.67 1.98
C ASN A 120 -5.50 -14.52 3.21
N ILE A 121 -6.48 -15.33 3.61
CA ILE A 121 -6.38 -16.23 4.77
C ILE A 121 -5.19 -17.19 4.62
N GLY A 122 -4.94 -17.73 3.41
CA GLY A 122 -3.82 -18.63 3.16
C GLY A 122 -2.47 -17.97 3.37
N ALA A 123 -2.30 -16.71 2.95
CA ALA A 123 -1.08 -15.95 3.18
C ALA A 123 -0.89 -15.62 4.68
N THR A 124 -1.97 -15.29 5.38
CA THR A 124 -1.95 -15.05 6.83
C THR A 124 -1.54 -16.30 7.61
N TYR A 125 -2.12 -17.46 7.29
CA TYR A 125 -1.73 -18.72 7.92
C TYR A 125 -0.28 -19.09 7.61
N LEU A 126 0.16 -18.86 6.37
CA LEU A 126 1.52 -19.16 5.95
C LEU A 126 2.56 -18.34 6.73
N SER A 127 2.24 -17.08 7.06
CA SER A 127 3.12 -16.21 7.85
C SER A 127 3.27 -16.65 9.31
N ALA A 128 2.23 -17.28 9.87
CA ALA A 128 2.21 -17.78 11.26
C ALA A 128 2.76 -19.20 11.40
N ASN A 129 2.82 -19.98 10.31
CA ASN A 129 3.19 -21.38 10.36
C ASN A 129 4.73 -21.56 10.40
N PRO A 130 5.28 -22.22 11.42
CA PRO A 130 6.72 -22.48 11.52
C PRO A 130 7.23 -23.53 10.52
N VAL A 131 6.33 -24.33 9.91
CA VAL A 131 6.70 -25.43 9.02
C VAL A 131 6.71 -24.97 7.58
N PHE A 132 7.88 -25.01 6.95
CA PHE A 132 8.03 -24.76 5.53
C PHE A 132 7.56 -25.99 4.72
N HIS A 133 6.60 -25.81 3.82
CA HIS A 133 6.15 -26.86 2.94
C HIS A 133 6.91 -26.83 1.60
N ALA A 134 7.35 -27.99 1.11
CA ALA A 134 8.06 -28.12 -0.18
C ALA A 134 7.36 -27.47 -1.38
N ARG A 135 6.05 -27.29 -1.31
CA ARG A 135 5.24 -26.61 -2.35
C ARG A 135 5.46 -25.09 -2.40
N THR A 136 6.16 -24.49 -1.45
CA THR A 136 6.41 -23.03 -1.34
C THR A 136 7.83 -22.63 -1.75
N LYS A 137 8.61 -23.53 -2.34
CA LYS A 137 10.02 -23.32 -2.70
C LYS A 137 10.30 -22.03 -3.50
N HIS A 138 9.35 -21.55 -4.31
CA HIS A 138 9.50 -20.33 -5.10
C HIS A 138 9.37 -19.02 -4.30
N ILE A 139 8.92 -19.10 -3.05
CA ILE A 139 8.79 -17.96 -2.13
C ILE A 139 9.59 -18.20 -0.85
N GLU A 140 10.60 -19.08 -0.90
CA GLU A 140 11.35 -19.51 0.26
C GLU A 140 12.03 -18.34 0.99
N ILE A 141 12.65 -17.44 0.25
CA ILE A 141 13.31 -16.24 0.81
C ILE A 141 12.26 -15.35 1.48
N ASP A 142 11.17 -15.05 0.78
CA ASP A 142 10.07 -14.23 1.29
C ASP A 142 9.45 -14.87 2.53
N PHE A 143 9.30 -16.22 2.52
CA PHE A 143 8.75 -16.98 3.64
C PHE A 143 9.61 -16.85 4.89
N HIS A 144 10.90 -17.10 4.79
CA HIS A 144 11.82 -17.00 5.94
C HIS A 144 11.91 -15.57 6.45
N PHE A 145 11.98 -14.60 5.56
CA PHE A 145 12.05 -13.18 5.93
C PHE A 145 10.84 -12.74 6.76
N VAL A 146 9.62 -12.99 6.27
CA VAL A 146 8.40 -12.61 7.00
C VAL A 146 8.29 -13.34 8.31
N ARG A 147 8.56 -14.65 8.32
CA ARG A 147 8.51 -15.47 9.51
C ARG A 147 9.47 -14.99 10.61
N ASP A 148 10.69 -14.59 10.24
CA ASP A 148 11.67 -14.09 11.20
C ASP A 148 11.20 -12.78 11.84
N MET A 149 10.54 -11.90 11.07
CA MET A 149 9.90 -10.70 11.59
C MET A 149 8.71 -11.00 12.52
N VAL A 150 7.92 -12.03 12.21
CA VAL A 150 6.81 -12.47 13.06
C VAL A 150 7.35 -13.13 14.35
N ALA A 151 8.36 -13.98 14.24
CA ALA A 151 8.98 -14.65 15.38
C ALA A 151 9.65 -13.65 16.34
N SER A 152 10.31 -12.63 15.83
CA SER A 152 10.89 -11.54 16.63
C SER A 152 9.86 -10.53 17.16
N LYS A 153 8.57 -10.73 16.88
CA LYS A 153 7.46 -9.84 17.28
C LYS A 153 7.58 -8.40 16.75
N THR A 154 8.37 -8.17 15.72
CA THR A 154 8.45 -6.87 15.04
C THR A 154 7.29 -6.67 14.08
N LEU A 155 6.72 -7.76 13.56
CA LEU A 155 5.59 -7.78 12.65
C LEU A 155 4.48 -8.71 13.19
N LEU A 156 3.24 -8.27 13.05
CA LEU A 156 2.05 -9.06 13.33
C LEU A 156 1.16 -9.09 12.10
N VAL A 157 1.06 -10.24 11.44
CA VAL A 157 0.19 -10.40 10.26
C VAL A 157 -1.23 -10.74 10.70
N ARG A 158 -2.22 -10.01 10.21
CA ARG A 158 -3.63 -10.20 10.52
C ARG A 158 -4.49 -10.21 9.26
N PHE A 159 -5.57 -10.96 9.33
CA PHE A 159 -6.59 -10.95 8.28
C PHE A 159 -7.44 -9.67 8.37
N VAL A 160 -7.76 -9.12 7.20
CA VAL A 160 -8.73 -8.04 7.02
C VAL A 160 -9.75 -8.46 5.94
N SER A 161 -11.00 -8.02 6.07
CA SER A 161 -11.98 -8.28 5.02
C SER A 161 -11.66 -7.45 3.76
N THR A 162 -12.04 -7.94 2.59
CA THR A 162 -11.86 -7.21 1.32
C THR A 162 -12.54 -5.83 1.34
N ASP A 163 -13.64 -5.67 2.06
CA ASP A 163 -14.33 -4.38 2.18
C ASP A 163 -13.50 -3.33 2.94
N ASP A 164 -12.55 -3.75 3.77
CA ASP A 164 -11.67 -2.89 4.56
C ASP A 164 -10.22 -2.89 4.06
N GLN A 165 -9.92 -3.60 2.95
CA GLN A 165 -8.59 -3.68 2.37
C GLN A 165 -8.23 -2.37 1.65
N LEU A 166 -7.48 -1.50 2.32
CA LEU A 166 -7.11 -0.18 1.78
C LEU A 166 -6.17 -0.27 0.56
N ALA A 167 -5.41 -1.34 0.46
CA ALA A 167 -4.51 -1.56 -0.66
C ALA A 167 -5.26 -1.80 -1.99
N ASP A 168 -6.53 -2.24 -1.95
CA ASP A 168 -7.38 -2.45 -3.13
C ASP A 168 -7.51 -1.19 -4.01
N LEU A 169 -7.43 0.00 -3.41
CA LEU A 169 -7.46 1.27 -4.15
C LEU A 169 -6.38 1.36 -5.24
N LEU A 170 -5.26 0.67 -5.06
CA LEU A 170 -4.11 0.76 -5.95
C LEU A 170 -4.18 -0.21 -7.13
N THR A 171 -5.01 -1.24 -7.08
CA THR A 171 -5.04 -2.31 -8.10
C THR A 171 -6.40 -2.61 -8.67
N LYS A 172 -7.47 -2.43 -7.90
CA LYS A 172 -8.82 -2.86 -8.29
C LYS A 172 -9.67 -1.69 -8.78
N PRO A 173 -10.48 -1.89 -9.84
CA PRO A 173 -11.50 -0.91 -10.21
C PRO A 173 -12.57 -0.88 -9.12
N LEU A 174 -12.65 0.21 -8.38
CA LEU A 174 -13.61 0.39 -7.31
C LEU A 174 -14.87 1.08 -7.79
N SER A 175 -16.00 0.82 -7.10
CA SER A 175 -17.20 1.63 -7.26
C SER A 175 -16.96 3.05 -6.73
N SER A 176 -17.69 4.03 -7.26
CA SER A 176 -17.55 5.44 -6.82
C SER A 176 -17.71 5.62 -5.30
N PRO A 177 -18.68 4.97 -4.61
CA PRO A 177 -18.80 5.07 -3.15
C PRO A 177 -17.57 4.51 -2.41
N GLN A 178 -17.05 3.34 -2.83
CA GLN A 178 -15.85 2.75 -2.23
C GLN A 178 -14.61 3.61 -2.48
N PHE A 179 -14.47 4.18 -3.68
CA PHE A 179 -13.38 5.09 -3.99
C PHE A 179 -13.36 6.30 -3.05
N VAL A 180 -14.51 6.95 -2.87
CA VAL A 180 -14.65 8.11 -1.96
C VAL A 180 -14.34 7.71 -0.51
N LEU A 181 -14.86 6.56 -0.06
CA LEU A 181 -14.60 6.04 1.28
C LEU A 181 -13.10 5.79 1.50
N PHE A 182 -12.43 5.13 0.55
CA PHE A 182 -11.01 4.83 0.68
C PHE A 182 -10.14 6.09 0.56
N CYS A 183 -10.48 7.03 -0.30
CA CYS A 183 -9.81 8.33 -0.34
C CYS A 183 -9.89 9.03 1.02
N SER A 184 -11.04 9.00 1.69
CA SER A 184 -11.18 9.59 3.02
C SER A 184 -10.34 8.86 4.08
N LYS A 185 -10.30 7.51 4.05
CA LYS A 185 -9.45 6.70 4.95
C LYS A 185 -7.96 6.94 4.71
N LEU A 186 -7.55 7.24 3.47
CA LEU A 186 -6.18 7.57 3.10
C LEU A 186 -5.83 9.05 3.36
N ASN A 187 -6.75 9.86 3.86
CA ASN A 187 -6.62 11.31 4.00
C ASN A 187 -6.37 12.02 2.66
N VAL A 188 -6.88 11.49 1.57
CA VAL A 188 -6.88 12.15 0.25
C VAL A 188 -8.13 13.01 0.17
N LEU A 189 -7.96 14.30 0.32
CA LEU A 189 -9.04 15.27 0.44
C LEU A 189 -8.95 16.33 -0.66
N PRO A 190 -10.07 16.96 -1.05
CA PRO A 190 -10.03 18.13 -1.90
C PRO A 190 -9.25 19.26 -1.21
N ILE A 191 -8.21 19.75 -1.87
CA ILE A 191 -7.41 20.89 -1.40
C ILE A 191 -7.91 22.14 -2.13
N PRO A 192 -8.22 23.25 -1.45
CA PRO A 192 -8.51 24.53 -2.10
C PRO A 192 -7.34 24.93 -2.99
N LEU A 193 -7.62 25.34 -4.23
CA LEU A 193 -6.62 25.70 -5.23
C LEU A 193 -5.85 27.00 -4.93
N ASP A 194 -6.08 27.63 -3.81
CA ASP A 194 -5.39 28.85 -3.38
C ASP A 194 -3.92 28.65 -2.96
N LEU A 195 -3.32 27.50 -3.28
CA LEU A 195 -1.89 27.26 -3.14
C LEU A 195 -1.01 27.96 -4.21
N ARG A 196 -1.52 28.94 -4.93
CA ARG A 196 -0.65 29.99 -5.49
C ARG A 196 -0.25 30.95 -4.36
N GLY A 197 0.27 30.35 -3.27
CA GLY A 197 0.64 31.05 -2.07
C GLY A 197 1.86 31.91 -2.30
N SER A 198 1.73 33.19 -2.03
CA SER A 198 2.88 33.93 -1.56
C SER A 198 3.28 33.33 -0.21
N VAL A 199 4.50 32.83 -0.10
CA VAL A 199 5.14 32.34 1.13
C VAL A 199 5.18 33.43 2.26
N LYS A 200 4.64 34.62 2.01
CA LYS A 200 4.64 35.75 2.92
C LYS A 200 3.66 35.65 4.10
N ASP A 201 2.61 34.85 3.99
CA ASP A 201 1.56 34.84 5.02
C ASP A 201 1.78 33.84 6.16
N ILE A 202 2.80 32.95 6.05
CA ILE A 202 3.08 31.94 7.09
C ILE A 202 3.93 32.51 8.24
N LEU A 203 4.58 33.65 8.07
CA LEU A 203 5.48 34.25 9.07
C LEU A 203 4.77 35.19 10.06
N GLN A 204 3.45 35.42 9.93
CA GLN A 204 2.72 36.32 10.83
C GLN A 204 1.91 35.64 11.93
N LEU A 205 2.02 34.32 12.11
CA LEU A 205 1.24 33.57 13.12
C LEU A 205 2.00 33.21 14.40
N HIS A 206 3.10 33.92 14.71
CA HIS A 206 3.69 33.89 16.05
C HIS A 206 3.83 35.32 16.58
N PRO A 207 2.83 35.87 17.28
CA PRO A 207 3.11 36.92 18.23
C PRO A 207 3.74 36.26 19.47
N THR A 208 4.83 36.84 19.89
CA THR A 208 5.62 36.65 21.12
C THR A 208 4.82 36.26 22.35
#